data_d8f9a237f0fb250e93a6f7ddd2a40646
#
_entry.id   d8f9a237f0fb250e93a6f7ddd2a40646
#
_cell.length_a   1.000
_cell.length_b   1.000
_cell.length_c   1.000
_cell.angle_alpha   90.00
_cell.angle_beta   90.00
_cell.angle_gamma   90.00
#
_symmetry.space_group_name_H-M   'P 1'
#
loop_
_entity.id
_entity.type
_entity.pdbx_description
1 polymer ?
#
loop_
_entity_poly.entity_id
_entity_poly.type
_entity_poly.pdbx_seq_one_letter_code
_entity_poly.pdbx_strand_id
1 'polypeptide(L)'
;RIARLIKGTSKVGKELDSLTDMISFGVAPAFIMYFWKLNTFGRFGWLLCLVYVICVALRLARFNISSNQEPSWRDNFFEGVPSPAGGILVLTPLIISLSGFDYIKINYDIIVPVFFIATSFLLISKFPTYSFKKIVIQRKATIFLLFAIVLFFGLLLIYTFNVIALTSIIYL
;
A
#
# COMPACT_ATOMS: atom_id res chain seq x y z
N ARG A 1 1.34 17.75 -12.04
CA ARG A 1 2.02 18.80 -12.82
C ARG A 1 1.02 19.74 -13.49
N ILE A 2 -0.01 19.21 -14.18
CA ILE A 2 -1.04 20.03 -14.87
C ILE A 2 -1.80 20.92 -13.88
N ALA A 3 -2.25 20.39 -12.73
CA ALA A 3 -2.95 21.16 -11.69
C ALA A 3 -2.11 22.31 -11.12
N ARG A 4 -0.78 22.14 -11.02
CA ARG A 4 0.14 23.23 -10.63
C ARG A 4 0.29 24.29 -11.70
N LEU A 5 0.24 23.92 -13.00
CA LEU A 5 0.26 24.87 -14.13
C LEU A 5 -0.99 25.74 -14.19
N ILE A 6 -2.14 25.19 -13.79
CA ILE A 6 -3.43 25.90 -13.77
C ILE A 6 -3.63 26.69 -12.46
N LYS A 7 -2.65 26.68 -11.52
CA LYS A 7 -2.77 27.25 -10.15
C LYS A 7 -4.00 26.74 -9.38
N GLY A 8 -4.50 25.55 -9.74
CA GLY A 8 -5.74 24.96 -9.24
C GLY A 8 -5.57 24.05 -8.01
N THR A 9 -4.47 24.15 -7.25
CA THR A 9 -4.31 23.43 -5.99
C THR A 9 -5.10 24.12 -4.89
N SER A 10 -6.40 23.83 -4.82
CA SER A 10 -7.23 24.29 -3.70
C SER A 10 -6.92 23.43 -2.45
N LYS A 11 -7.04 24.01 -1.25
CA LYS A 11 -6.95 23.25 0.02
C LYS A 11 -7.96 22.09 0.01
N VAL A 12 -9.15 22.32 -0.53
CA VAL A 12 -10.22 21.32 -0.66
C VAL A 12 -9.78 20.13 -1.56
N GLY A 13 -9.08 20.41 -2.66
CA GLY A 13 -8.58 19.34 -3.55
C GLY A 13 -7.58 18.41 -2.85
N LYS A 14 -6.72 18.94 -1.98
CA LYS A 14 -5.75 18.13 -1.20
C LYS A 14 -6.46 17.25 -0.17
N GLU A 15 -7.47 17.79 0.52
CA GLU A 15 -8.25 17.00 1.48
C GLU A 15 -9.10 15.93 0.79
N LEU A 16 -9.67 16.25 -0.38
CA LEU A 16 -10.43 15.28 -1.18
C LEU A 16 -9.56 14.13 -1.67
N ASP A 17 -8.33 14.42 -2.10
CA ASP A 17 -7.33 13.41 -2.49
C ASP A 17 -7.04 12.45 -1.33
N SER A 18 -6.81 12.99 -0.12
CA SER A 18 -6.59 12.19 1.08
C SER A 18 -7.80 11.33 1.46
N LEU A 19 -9.02 11.85 1.32
CA LEU A 19 -10.24 11.07 1.56
C LEU A 19 -10.39 9.94 0.54
N THR A 20 -10.09 10.22 -0.72
CA THR A 20 -10.11 9.21 -1.79
C THR A 20 -9.08 8.11 -1.53
N ASP A 21 -7.87 8.47 -1.13
CA ASP A 21 -6.82 7.52 -0.74
C ASP A 21 -7.23 6.67 0.46
N MET A 22 -7.86 7.27 1.48
CA MET A 22 -8.38 6.55 2.64
C MET A 22 -9.43 5.50 2.24
N ILE A 23 -10.34 5.87 1.35
CA ILE A 23 -11.39 4.94 0.86
C ILE A 23 -10.74 3.82 0.04
N SER A 24 -9.86 4.17 -0.90
CA SER A 24 -9.29 3.20 -1.85
C SER A 24 -8.32 2.22 -1.20
N PHE A 25 -7.48 2.67 -0.26
CA PHE A 25 -6.42 1.86 0.34
C PHE A 25 -6.69 1.47 1.80
N GLY A 26 -7.68 2.07 2.44
CA GLY A 26 -8.12 1.72 3.79
C GLY A 26 -9.43 0.95 3.78
N VAL A 27 -10.51 1.61 3.40
CA VAL A 27 -11.86 1.07 3.53
C VAL A 27 -12.10 -0.10 2.58
N ALA A 28 -11.81 0.05 1.29
CA ALA A 28 -12.08 -0.98 0.29
C ALA A 28 -11.32 -2.29 0.57
N PRO A 29 -10.00 -2.32 0.83
CA PRO A 29 -9.28 -3.52 1.21
C PRO A 29 -9.82 -4.17 2.48
N ALA A 30 -10.17 -3.36 3.50
CA ALA A 30 -10.74 -3.88 4.74
C ALA A 30 -12.07 -4.58 4.52
N PHE A 31 -12.97 -4.01 3.70
CA PHE A 31 -14.26 -4.65 3.37
C PHE A 31 -14.07 -5.92 2.54
N ILE A 32 -13.19 -5.92 1.54
CA ILE A 32 -12.90 -7.10 0.73
C ILE A 32 -12.46 -8.25 1.64
N MET A 33 -11.51 -8.01 2.54
CA MET A 33 -10.99 -9.03 3.45
C MET A 33 -12.00 -9.44 4.52
N TYR A 34 -12.87 -8.50 4.95
CA TYR A 34 -13.96 -8.81 5.87
C TYR A 34 -14.92 -9.82 5.25
N PHE A 35 -15.41 -9.57 4.05
CA PHE A 35 -16.34 -10.46 3.38
C PHE A 35 -15.70 -11.77 2.94
N TRP A 36 -14.40 -11.76 2.61
CA TRP A 36 -13.70 -12.98 2.21
C TRP A 36 -13.45 -13.93 3.38
N LYS A 37 -12.94 -13.45 4.52
CA LYS A 37 -12.51 -14.34 5.61
C LYS A 37 -12.80 -13.82 7.02
N LEU A 38 -12.66 -12.52 7.29
CA LEU A 38 -12.76 -11.96 8.64
C LEU A 38 -14.18 -12.04 9.22
N ASN A 39 -15.21 -12.19 8.40
CA ASN A 39 -16.59 -12.38 8.85
C ASN A 39 -16.75 -13.61 9.77
N THR A 40 -15.94 -14.65 9.59
CA THR A 40 -15.95 -15.84 10.45
C THR A 40 -15.62 -15.53 11.91
N PHE A 41 -14.88 -14.45 12.17
CA PHE A 41 -14.53 -13.97 13.51
C PHE A 41 -15.60 -13.05 14.13
N GLY A 42 -16.70 -12.78 13.42
CA GLY A 42 -17.79 -11.95 13.92
C GLY A 42 -17.32 -10.55 14.34
N ARG A 43 -17.56 -10.17 15.60
CA ARG A 43 -17.22 -8.83 16.12
C ARG A 43 -15.73 -8.53 16.11
N PHE A 44 -14.87 -9.52 16.33
CA PHE A 44 -13.41 -9.33 16.28
C PHE A 44 -12.92 -9.02 14.87
N GLY A 45 -13.46 -9.66 13.85
CA GLY A 45 -13.13 -9.35 12.45
C GLY A 45 -13.47 -7.92 12.09
N TRP A 46 -14.63 -7.43 12.53
CA TRP A 46 -15.04 -6.05 12.34
C TRP A 46 -14.10 -5.06 13.06
N LEU A 47 -13.71 -5.38 14.29
CA LEU A 47 -12.79 -4.55 15.06
C LEU A 47 -11.41 -4.43 14.36
N LEU A 48 -10.87 -5.52 13.82
CA LEU A 48 -9.62 -5.50 13.05
C LEU A 48 -9.71 -4.58 11.83
N CYS A 49 -10.82 -4.65 11.09
CA CYS A 49 -11.06 -3.77 9.94
C CYS A 49 -11.10 -2.30 10.37
N LEU A 50 -11.79 -1.97 11.47
CA LEU A 50 -11.84 -0.61 11.98
C LEU A 50 -10.47 -0.09 12.40
N VAL A 51 -9.70 -0.88 13.14
CA VAL A 51 -8.32 -0.53 13.56
C VAL A 51 -7.46 -0.24 12.35
N TYR A 52 -7.50 -1.08 11.33
CA TYR A 52 -6.74 -0.87 10.10
C TYR A 52 -7.12 0.44 9.39
N VAL A 53 -8.42 0.71 9.21
CA VAL A 53 -8.90 1.95 8.58
C VAL A 53 -8.46 3.18 9.36
N ILE A 54 -8.53 3.14 10.70
CA ILE A 54 -8.05 4.22 11.57
C ILE A 54 -6.55 4.43 11.39
N CYS A 55 -5.76 3.36 11.30
CA CYS A 55 -4.31 3.44 11.07
C CYS A 55 -3.98 4.12 9.73
N VAL A 56 -4.71 3.78 8.67
CA VAL A 56 -4.56 4.43 7.35
C VAL A 56 -4.92 5.91 7.43
N ALA A 57 -6.03 6.27 8.09
CA ALA A 57 -6.45 7.66 8.27
C ALA A 57 -5.42 8.49 9.06
N LEU A 58 -4.91 7.95 10.17
CA LEU A 58 -3.88 8.61 10.99
C LEU A 58 -2.58 8.82 10.20
N ARG A 59 -2.21 7.84 9.38
CA ARG A 59 -1.05 7.97 8.51
C ARG A 59 -1.21 9.09 7.49
N LEU A 60 -2.36 9.15 6.80
CA LEU A 60 -2.65 10.21 5.82
C LEU A 60 -2.70 11.59 6.48
N ALA A 61 -3.32 11.70 7.65
CA ALA A 61 -3.34 12.93 8.43
C ALA A 61 -1.91 13.40 8.79
N ARG A 62 -1.05 12.48 9.26
CA ARG A 62 0.35 12.78 9.56
C ARG A 62 1.11 13.26 8.33
N PHE A 63 0.93 12.60 7.18
CA PHE A 63 1.55 13.00 5.92
C PHE A 63 1.10 14.41 5.49
N ASN A 64 -0.18 14.76 5.65
CA ASN A 64 -0.69 16.08 5.32
C ASN A 64 -0.10 17.18 6.21
N ILE A 65 0.09 16.91 7.50
CA ILE A 65 0.74 17.85 8.42
C ILE A 65 2.19 18.06 8.04
N SER A 66 2.95 16.99 7.80
CA SER A 66 4.37 17.09 7.45
C SER A 66 4.60 17.76 6.10
N SER A 67 3.71 17.57 5.12
CA SER A 67 3.83 18.21 3.80
C SER A 67 3.60 19.72 3.79
N ASN A 68 3.10 20.32 4.88
CA ASN A 68 2.89 21.76 5.05
C ASN A 68 4.05 22.46 5.80
N GLN A 69 5.06 21.72 6.27
CA GLN A 69 6.25 22.28 6.93
C GLN A 69 7.30 22.64 5.91
N GLU A 70 8.23 23.54 6.28
CA GLU A 70 9.35 23.93 5.42
C GLU A 70 10.26 22.73 5.12
N PRO A 71 10.89 22.71 3.89
CA PRO A 71 11.72 21.60 3.47
C PRO A 71 12.87 21.36 4.46
N SER A 72 12.90 20.20 5.10
CA SER A 72 13.97 19.77 6.00
C SER A 72 14.77 18.63 5.37
N TRP A 73 16.01 18.39 5.85
CA TRP A 73 16.82 17.23 5.43
C TRP A 73 16.08 15.88 5.64
N ARG A 74 15.07 15.85 6.52
CA ARG A 74 14.18 14.68 6.77
C ARG A 74 13.27 14.36 5.60
N ASP A 75 13.01 15.26 4.65
CA ASP A 75 12.16 15.04 3.48
C ASP A 75 12.71 14.00 2.48
N ASN A 76 13.93 13.51 2.71
CA ASN A 76 14.54 12.45 1.92
C ASN A 76 14.06 11.05 2.31
N PHE A 77 13.37 10.90 3.45
CA PHE A 77 12.85 9.64 3.95
C PHE A 77 11.33 9.73 4.11
N PHE A 78 10.62 8.71 3.66
CA PHE A 78 9.22 8.55 3.99
C PHE A 78 9.13 7.95 5.39
N GLU A 79 8.32 8.55 6.26
CA GLU A 79 7.99 7.96 7.55
C GLU A 79 6.88 6.91 7.36
N GLY A 80 7.19 5.64 7.61
CA GLY A 80 6.26 4.52 7.53
C GLY A 80 5.94 4.03 6.10
N VAL A 81 5.16 2.96 6.01
CA VAL A 81 4.74 2.33 4.74
C VAL A 81 3.74 3.23 4.00
N PRO A 82 3.86 3.47 2.68
CA PRO A 82 2.87 4.22 1.89
C PRO A 82 1.47 3.58 1.94
N SER A 83 0.38 4.38 1.99
CA SER A 83 -0.99 3.85 2.06
C SER A 83 -1.33 2.87 0.95
N PRO A 84 -0.92 3.09 -0.33
CA PRO A 84 -1.13 2.10 -1.39
C PRO A 84 -0.46 0.76 -1.11
N ALA A 85 0.77 0.79 -0.58
CA ALA A 85 1.48 -0.43 -0.21
C ALA A 85 0.80 -1.16 0.97
N GLY A 86 0.31 -0.41 1.97
CA GLY A 86 -0.49 -0.98 3.06
C GLY A 86 -1.74 -1.69 2.56
N GLY A 87 -2.45 -1.11 1.58
CA GLY A 87 -3.61 -1.74 0.94
C GLY A 87 -3.26 -3.06 0.24
N ILE A 88 -2.15 -3.09 -0.51
CA ILE A 88 -1.67 -4.30 -1.17
C ILE A 88 -1.26 -5.36 -0.13
N LEU A 89 -0.54 -4.97 0.92
CA LEU A 89 -0.10 -5.88 1.98
C LEU A 89 -1.28 -6.57 2.68
N VAL A 90 -2.34 -5.82 2.99
CA VAL A 90 -3.55 -6.42 3.60
C VAL A 90 -4.22 -7.40 2.66
N LEU A 91 -4.22 -7.14 1.35
CA LEU A 91 -4.80 -8.03 0.34
C LEU A 91 -3.90 -9.22 -0.02
N THR A 92 -2.62 -9.22 0.40
CA THR A 92 -1.65 -10.28 0.05
C THR A 92 -2.17 -11.70 0.33
N PRO A 93 -2.79 -12.04 1.49
CA PRO A 93 -3.31 -13.39 1.72
C PRO A 93 -4.39 -13.80 0.70
N LEU A 94 -5.26 -12.87 0.31
CA LEU A 94 -6.28 -13.10 -0.72
C LEU A 94 -5.63 -13.35 -2.09
N ILE A 95 -4.65 -12.52 -2.47
CA ILE A 95 -3.94 -12.61 -3.74
C ILE A 95 -3.19 -13.96 -3.84
N ILE A 96 -2.56 -14.41 -2.75
CA ILE A 96 -1.92 -15.74 -2.68
C ILE A 96 -2.95 -16.85 -2.86
N SER A 97 -4.12 -16.75 -2.23
CA SER A 97 -5.20 -17.71 -2.40
C SER A 97 -5.70 -17.79 -3.85
N LEU A 98 -5.74 -16.66 -4.56
CA LEU A 98 -6.17 -16.61 -5.96
C LEU A 98 -5.07 -17.02 -6.95
N SER A 99 -3.81 -17.02 -6.54
CA SER A 99 -2.68 -17.39 -7.40
C SER A 99 -2.52 -18.91 -7.60
N GLY A 100 -3.32 -19.74 -6.88
CA GLY A 100 -3.29 -21.22 -7.02
C GLY A 100 -2.03 -21.86 -6.43
N PHE A 101 -1.32 -21.20 -5.51
CA PHE A 101 -0.23 -21.80 -4.75
C PHE A 101 -0.76 -22.78 -3.67
N ASP A 102 -1.60 -23.74 -4.10
CA ASP A 102 -2.23 -24.74 -3.20
C ASP A 102 -1.22 -25.75 -2.59
N TYR A 103 0.05 -25.68 -3.00
CA TYR A 103 1.11 -26.55 -2.47
C TYR A 103 1.43 -26.31 -0.99
N ILE A 104 1.07 -25.16 -0.44
CA ILE A 104 1.27 -24.82 0.98
C ILE A 104 -0.12 -24.79 1.61
N LYS A 105 -0.43 -25.72 2.53
CA LYS A 105 -1.63 -25.67 3.36
C LYS A 105 -1.56 -24.47 4.30
N ILE A 106 -1.92 -23.30 3.77
CA ILE A 106 -1.89 -22.03 4.50
C ILE A 106 -3.17 -21.94 5.33
N ASN A 107 -3.01 -21.79 6.63
CA ASN A 107 -4.17 -21.56 7.52
C ASN A 107 -4.56 -20.07 7.48
N TYR A 108 -5.44 -19.71 6.55
CA TYR A 108 -5.88 -18.32 6.35
C TYR A 108 -6.60 -17.74 7.58
N ASP A 109 -7.16 -18.57 8.47
CA ASP A 109 -7.83 -18.11 9.69
C ASP A 109 -6.85 -17.45 10.67
N ILE A 110 -5.58 -17.86 10.66
CA ILE A 110 -4.55 -17.27 11.51
C ILE A 110 -3.80 -16.16 10.74
N ILE A 111 -3.49 -16.39 9.48
CA ILE A 111 -2.65 -15.48 8.68
C ILE A 111 -3.34 -14.16 8.42
N VAL A 112 -4.64 -14.15 8.11
CA VAL A 112 -5.36 -12.92 7.79
C VAL A 112 -5.37 -11.92 8.97
N PRO A 113 -5.76 -12.30 10.20
CA PRO A 113 -5.68 -11.40 11.35
C PRO A 113 -4.25 -10.91 11.64
N VAL A 114 -3.25 -11.78 11.51
CA VAL A 114 -1.85 -11.42 11.72
C VAL A 114 -1.39 -10.38 10.71
N PHE A 115 -1.73 -10.54 9.43
CA PHE A 115 -1.43 -9.53 8.40
C PHE A 115 -2.12 -8.18 8.67
N PHE A 116 -3.38 -8.19 9.15
CA PHE A 116 -4.07 -6.96 9.54
C PHE A 116 -3.36 -6.23 10.68
N ILE A 117 -2.95 -6.94 11.72
CA ILE A 117 -2.24 -6.37 12.87
C ILE A 117 -0.86 -5.86 12.43
N ALA A 118 -0.11 -6.68 11.68
CA ALA A 118 1.24 -6.33 11.21
C ALA A 118 1.20 -5.08 10.30
N THR A 119 0.30 -5.03 9.32
CA THR A 119 0.18 -3.88 8.41
C THR A 119 -0.31 -2.64 9.13
N SER A 120 -1.23 -2.76 10.10
CA SER A 120 -1.67 -1.64 10.94
C SER A 120 -0.51 -1.06 11.74
N PHE A 121 0.33 -1.92 12.32
CA PHE A 121 1.51 -1.51 13.04
C PHE A 121 2.54 -0.84 12.12
N LEU A 122 2.81 -1.40 10.94
CA LEU A 122 3.73 -0.84 9.95
C LEU A 122 3.29 0.53 9.44
N LEU A 123 1.98 0.76 9.27
CA LEU A 123 1.41 2.05 8.85
C LEU A 123 1.64 3.17 9.89
N ILE A 124 1.54 2.84 11.18
CA ILE A 124 1.76 3.81 12.28
C ILE A 124 3.25 3.97 12.60
N SER A 125 4.04 2.95 12.32
CA SER A 125 5.48 2.94 12.62
C SER A 125 6.20 4.09 11.90
N LYS A 126 7.22 4.64 12.56
CA LYS A 126 8.11 5.68 12.02
C LYS A 126 9.35 5.10 11.33
N PHE A 127 9.31 3.83 10.88
CA PHE A 127 10.46 3.28 10.17
C PHE A 127 10.73 4.09 8.90
N PRO A 128 11.97 4.60 8.71
CA PRO A 128 12.34 5.33 7.52
C PRO A 128 12.32 4.38 6.32
N THR A 129 11.31 4.49 5.48
CA THR A 129 11.28 3.78 4.19
C THR A 129 12.08 4.55 3.16
N TYR A 130 12.93 3.84 2.43
CA TYR A 130 13.83 4.45 1.46
C TYR A 130 13.05 5.18 0.35
N SER A 131 13.33 6.46 0.19
CA SER A 131 12.74 7.26 -0.87
C SER A 131 13.59 7.13 -2.14
N PHE A 132 13.03 6.57 -3.21
CA PHE A 132 13.68 6.44 -4.52
C PHE A 132 13.89 7.79 -5.25
N LYS A 133 13.61 8.93 -4.61
CA LYS A 133 13.66 10.27 -5.23
C LYS A 133 15.03 10.68 -5.77
N LYS A 134 16.12 10.10 -5.27
CA LYS A 134 17.51 10.51 -5.61
C LYS A 134 18.29 9.49 -6.44
N ILE A 135 17.65 8.50 -7.03
CA ILE A 135 18.36 7.57 -7.91
C ILE A 135 18.67 8.28 -9.23
N VAL A 136 19.92 8.67 -9.38
CA VAL A 136 20.47 9.15 -10.65
C VAL A 136 20.76 7.94 -11.51
N ILE A 137 19.86 7.63 -12.44
CA ILE A 137 20.02 6.49 -13.35
C ILE A 137 21.00 6.90 -14.45
N GLN A 138 22.11 6.18 -14.59
CA GLN A 138 23.04 6.34 -15.70
C GLN A 138 22.34 6.05 -17.03
N ARG A 139 22.65 6.79 -18.10
CA ARG A 139 22.02 6.65 -19.43
C ARG A 139 22.05 5.21 -19.97
N LYS A 140 23.11 4.46 -19.69
CA LYS A 140 23.22 3.03 -20.07
C LYS A 140 22.24 2.13 -19.34
N ALA A 141 21.96 2.42 -18.06
CA ALA A 141 21.02 1.66 -17.25
C ALA A 141 19.55 1.96 -17.62
N THR A 142 19.26 3.09 -18.28
CA THR A 142 17.90 3.44 -18.70
C THR A 142 17.30 2.45 -19.68
N ILE A 143 18.09 1.90 -20.59
CA ILE A 143 17.63 0.90 -21.58
C ILE A 143 17.24 -0.40 -20.86
N PHE A 144 18.07 -0.88 -19.94
CA PHE A 144 17.78 -2.08 -19.14
C PHE A 144 16.55 -1.87 -18.25
N LEU A 145 16.40 -0.69 -17.67
CA LEU A 145 15.24 -0.34 -16.84
C LEU A 145 13.95 -0.34 -17.69
N LEU A 146 13.99 0.22 -18.89
CA LEU A 146 12.85 0.24 -19.80
C LEU A 146 12.46 -1.17 -20.21
N PHE A 147 13.44 -2.02 -20.54
CA PHE A 147 13.22 -3.43 -20.84
C PHE A 147 12.62 -4.18 -19.65
N ALA A 148 13.13 -3.96 -18.43
CA ALA A 148 12.61 -4.55 -17.20
C ALA A 148 11.15 -4.13 -16.94
N ILE A 149 10.80 -2.86 -17.18
CA ILE A 149 9.42 -2.37 -17.05
C ILE A 149 8.49 -3.08 -18.05
N VAL A 150 8.88 -3.16 -19.32
CA VAL A 150 8.09 -3.84 -20.35
C VAL A 150 7.90 -5.32 -20.01
N LEU A 151 8.97 -5.99 -19.58
CA LEU A 151 8.93 -7.40 -19.16
C LEU A 151 8.02 -7.57 -17.93
N PHE A 152 8.10 -6.69 -16.93
CA PHE A 152 7.24 -6.71 -15.75
C PHE A 152 5.77 -6.58 -16.13
N PHE A 153 5.41 -5.61 -16.99
CA PHE A 153 4.03 -5.47 -17.48
C PHE A 153 3.58 -6.65 -18.32
N GLY A 154 4.45 -7.23 -19.14
CA GLY A 154 4.16 -8.45 -19.90
C GLY A 154 3.85 -9.64 -18.98
N LEU A 155 4.67 -9.86 -17.95
CA LEU A 155 4.44 -10.90 -16.94
C LEU A 155 3.15 -10.64 -16.16
N LEU A 156 2.86 -9.38 -15.84
CA LEU A 156 1.66 -8.99 -15.12
C LEU A 156 0.39 -9.29 -15.94
N LEU A 157 0.41 -9.15 -17.26
CA LEU A 157 -0.71 -9.51 -18.13
C LEU A 157 -0.94 -11.02 -18.22
N ILE A 158 0.13 -11.84 -18.21
CA ILE A 158 0.04 -13.30 -18.35
C ILE A 158 -0.24 -13.97 -16.99
N TYR A 159 0.49 -13.55 -15.94
CA TYR A 159 0.46 -14.16 -14.60
C TYR A 159 0.08 -13.13 -13.52
N THR A 160 -1.06 -12.46 -13.68
CA THR A 160 -1.50 -11.33 -12.85
C THR A 160 -1.36 -11.60 -11.35
N PHE A 161 -2.00 -12.64 -10.84
CA PHE A 161 -2.04 -12.93 -9.40
C PHE A 161 -0.68 -13.36 -8.84
N ASN A 162 0.08 -14.16 -9.61
CA ASN A 162 1.40 -14.65 -9.19
C ASN A 162 2.42 -13.51 -9.10
N VAL A 163 2.41 -12.58 -10.07
CA VAL A 163 3.33 -11.43 -10.08
C VAL A 163 3.00 -10.47 -8.95
N ILE A 164 1.71 -10.20 -8.69
CA ILE A 164 1.31 -9.34 -7.58
C ILE A 164 1.62 -10.00 -6.23
N ALA A 165 1.39 -11.31 -6.06
CA ALA A 165 1.76 -12.04 -4.86
C ALA A 165 3.27 -11.96 -4.59
N LEU A 166 4.09 -12.20 -5.62
CA LEU A 166 5.55 -12.17 -5.52
C LEU A 166 6.06 -10.77 -5.17
N THR A 167 5.53 -9.73 -5.83
CA THR A 167 5.90 -8.35 -5.52
C THR A 167 5.49 -7.92 -4.11
N SER A 168 4.34 -8.39 -3.61
CA SER A 168 3.91 -8.14 -2.23
C SER A 168 4.84 -8.78 -1.20
N ILE A 169 5.29 -10.01 -1.48
CA ILE A 169 6.23 -10.74 -0.60
C ILE A 169 7.62 -10.08 -0.61
N ILE A 170 8.11 -9.63 -1.77
CA ILE A 170 9.41 -8.94 -1.89
C ILE A 170 9.38 -7.58 -1.17
N TYR A 171 8.21 -6.91 -1.15
CA TYR A 171 8.05 -5.62 -0.48
C TYR A 171 8.03 -5.74 1.05
N LEU A 172 7.59 -6.88 1.58
CA LEU A 172 7.45 -7.16 3.02
C LEU A 172 8.81 -7.37 3.67
#